data_37544628e4d8bcc6ef0f7c753f742977
#
_entry.id   37544628e4d8bcc6ef0f7c753f742977
#
_cell.length_a   1.000
_cell.length_b   1.000
_cell.length_c   1.000
_cell.angle_alpha   90.00
_cell.angle_beta   90.00
_cell.angle_gamma   90.00
#
_symmetry.space_group_name_H-M   'P 1'
#
loop_
_entity.id
_entity.type
_entity.pdbx_description
1 polymer ?
#
loop_
_entity_poly.entity_id
_entity_poly.type
_entity_poly.pdbx_seq_one_letter_code
_entity_poly.pdbx_strand_id
1 'polypeptide(L)' 'MKKKKRFERIATGNFAHIYVDTETGVNYLFIESGYAGGLTPLLDKDGKPVITPVDKD' A
#
# COMPACT_ATOMS: atom_id res chain seq x y z
N MET A 1 22.58 8.20 8.63
CA MET A 1 21.81 8.06 7.40
C MET A 1 20.55 7.26 7.63
N LYS A 2 19.47 7.73 7.13
CA LYS A 2 18.19 7.07 7.34
C LYS A 2 17.90 6.11 6.22
N LYS A 3 17.37 4.97 6.58
CA LYS A 3 16.85 4.04 5.60
C LYS A 3 15.39 4.34 5.35
N LYS A 4 15.03 4.38 4.10
CA LYS A 4 13.64 4.54 3.73
C LYS A 4 12.94 3.19 3.88
N LYS A 5 11.79 3.19 4.52
CA LYS A 5 10.99 1.97 4.60
C LYS A 5 10.45 1.65 3.24
N ARG A 6 10.49 0.40 2.87
CA ARG A 6 9.94 0.01 1.60
C ARG A 6 8.42 0.12 1.58
N PHE A 7 7.78 -0.32 2.66
CA PHE A 7 6.32 -0.26 2.73
C PHE A 7 5.89 0.72 3.79
N GLU A 8 5.04 1.66 3.42
CA GLU A 8 4.54 2.66 4.34
C GLU A 8 3.02 2.65 4.32
N ARG A 9 2.42 2.71 5.51
CA ARG A 9 0.98 2.80 5.61
C ARG A 9 0.57 4.24 5.39
N ILE A 10 -0.24 4.48 4.37
CA ILE A 10 -0.62 5.83 4.01
C ILE A 10 -2.08 6.12 4.31
N ALA A 11 -2.87 5.10 4.59
CA ALA A 11 -4.27 5.30 4.96
C ALA A 11 -4.70 4.14 5.82
N THR A 12 -5.64 4.41 6.73
CA THR A 12 -6.11 3.38 7.64
C THR A 12 -7.58 3.60 7.93
N GLY A 13 -8.32 2.51 7.94
CA GLY A 13 -9.71 2.49 8.39
C GLY A 13 -9.82 1.52 9.56
N ASN A 14 -11.03 1.09 9.84
CA ASN A 14 -11.24 0.19 10.96
C ASN A 14 -10.61 -1.18 10.73
N PHE A 15 -10.80 -1.72 9.53
CA PHE A 15 -10.30 -3.06 9.21
C PHE A 15 -9.49 -3.08 7.95
N ALA A 16 -9.22 -1.92 7.37
CA ALA A 16 -8.54 -1.83 6.09
C ALA A 16 -7.43 -0.80 6.17
N HIS A 17 -6.32 -1.11 5.55
CA HIS A 17 -5.17 -0.22 5.52
C HIS A 17 -4.60 -0.19 4.12
N ILE A 18 -4.06 0.94 3.73
CA ILE A 18 -3.40 1.06 2.43
C ILE A 18 -1.93 1.28 2.66
N TYR A 19 -1.12 0.44 2.02
CA TYR A 19 0.33 0.53 2.07
C TYR A 19 0.86 0.86 0.69
N VAL A 20 1.92 1.63 0.64
CA VAL A 20 2.60 1.92 -0.61
C VAL A 20 3.98 1.30 -0.58
N ASP A 21 4.34 0.68 -1.70
CA ASP A 21 5.70 0.20 -1.92
C ASP A 21 6.51 1.39 -2.41
N THR A 22 7.40 1.90 -1.57
CA THR A 22 8.11 3.12 -1.90
C THR A 22 9.15 2.92 -3.00
N GLU A 23 9.41 1.67 -3.38
CA GLU A 23 10.34 1.42 -4.48
C GLU A 23 9.65 1.43 -5.84
N THR A 24 8.40 1.02 -5.88
CA THR A 24 7.68 0.92 -7.15
C THR A 24 6.52 1.89 -7.24
N GLY A 25 6.03 2.38 -6.11
CA GLY A 25 4.86 3.23 -6.08
C GLY A 25 3.55 2.48 -6.10
N VAL A 26 3.59 1.16 -6.13
CA VAL A 26 2.36 0.36 -6.16
C VAL A 26 1.71 0.42 -4.79
N ASN A 27 0.40 0.67 -4.77
CA ASN A 27 -0.37 0.70 -3.55
C ASN A 27 -1.01 -0.66 -3.33
N TYR A 28 -1.09 -1.06 -2.06
CA TYR A 28 -1.69 -2.34 -1.67
C TYR A 28 -2.75 -2.11 -0.63
N LEU A 29 -3.78 -2.93 -0.70
CA LEU A 29 -4.87 -2.90 0.27
C LEU A 29 -4.73 -4.11 1.18
N PHE A 30 -4.68 -3.88 2.49
CA PHE A 30 -4.62 -4.93 3.49
C PHE A 30 -5.90 -4.91 4.28
N ILE A 31 -6.59 -6.04 4.32
CA ILE A 31 -7.84 -6.18 5.05
C ILE A 31 -7.60 -7.13 6.22
N GLU A 32 -7.96 -6.69 7.42
CA GLU A 32 -7.86 -7.50 8.62
C GLU A 32 -9.21 -8.09 8.96
N SER A 33 -9.22 -9.33 9.37
CA SER A 33 -10.45 -9.97 9.81
C SER A 33 -10.10 -10.92 10.94
N GLY A 34 -10.24 -10.44 12.17
CA GLY A 34 -9.86 -11.24 13.33
C GLY A 34 -8.40 -11.57 13.30
N TYR A 35 -8.10 -12.86 13.24
CA TYR A 35 -6.71 -13.31 13.16
C TYR A 35 -6.23 -13.45 11.73
N ALA A 36 -7.10 -13.18 10.77
CA ALA A 36 -6.74 -13.34 9.37
C ALA A 36 -6.50 -11.99 8.74
N GLY A 37 -5.75 -11.98 7.65
CA GLY A 37 -5.51 -10.78 6.90
C GLY A 37 -5.24 -11.14 5.46
N GLY A 38 -5.51 -10.20 4.56
CA GLY A 38 -5.26 -10.39 3.15
C GLY A 38 -4.68 -9.14 2.55
N LEU A 39 -3.73 -9.31 1.65
CA LEU A 39 -3.08 -8.21 0.98
C LEU A 39 -3.27 -8.36 -0.51
N THR A 40 -3.69 -7.28 -1.16
CA THR A 40 -3.92 -7.32 -2.60
C THR A 40 -3.54 -5.95 -3.18
N PRO A 41 -3.14 -5.90 -4.44
CA PRO A 41 -2.90 -4.59 -5.06
C PRO A 41 -4.18 -3.78 -5.06
N LEU A 42 -4.05 -2.49 -4.76
CA LEU A 42 -5.19 -1.59 -4.81
C LEU A 42 -5.42 -1.17 -6.25
N LEU A 43 -6.60 -1.43 -6.74
CA LEU A 43 -6.91 -1.17 -8.13
C LEU A 43 -7.76 0.08 -8.27
N ASP A 44 -7.57 0.78 -9.38
CA ASP A 44 -8.39 1.93 -9.69
C ASP A 44 -9.68 1.46 -10.40
N LYS A 45 -10.48 2.41 -10.84
CA LYS A 45 -11.77 2.06 -11.45
C LYS A 45 -11.65 1.29 -12.74
N ASP A 46 -10.47 1.32 -13.36
CA ASP A 46 -10.22 0.61 -14.61
C ASP A 46 -9.54 -0.73 -14.37
N GLY A 47 -9.39 -1.12 -13.12
CA GLY A 47 -8.78 -2.40 -12.79
C GLY A 47 -7.27 -2.40 -12.86
N LYS A 48 -6.66 -1.23 -12.84
CA LYS A 48 -5.20 -1.11 -12.88
C LYS A 48 -4.69 -0.73 -11.50
N PRO A 49 -3.47 -1.16 -11.16
CA PRO A 49 -2.92 -0.81 -9.85
C PRO A 49 -2.79 0.70 -9.69
N VAL A 50 -3.13 1.18 -8.51
CA VAL A 50 -2.93 2.58 -8.17
C VAL A 50 -1.44 2.79 -7.90
N ILE A 51 -0.87 3.76 -8.60
CA ILE A 51 0.56 4.02 -8.50
C ILE A 51 0.78 5.40 -7.90
N THR A 52 1.58 5.46 -6.88
CA THR A 52 2.00 6.72 -6.27
C THR A 52 3.39 7.05 -6.81
N PRO A 53 3.60 8.25 -7.35
CA PRO A 53 4.94 8.61 -7.81
C PRO A 53 5.94 8.50 -6.65
N VAL A 54 7.09 7.94 -6.93
CA VAL A 54 8.11 7.78 -5.90
C VAL A 54 9.27 8.70 -6.22
N ASP A 55 9.85 9.24 -5.14
CA ASP A 55 11.03 10.07 -5.26
C ASP A 55 12.23 9.20 -5.45
N LYS A 56 13.06 9.60 -6.37
CA LYS A 56 14.36 8.96 -6.54
C LYS A 56 15.42 9.89 -6.05
N ASP A 57 16.08 9.47 -5.07
CA ASP A 57 17.16 10.30 -4.50
C ASP A 57 18.49 9.76 -4.84
#